data_3e76c2acf0f19f87acbd5e4aeadd2e73
#
_entry.id   3e76c2acf0f19f87acbd5e4aeadd2e73
#
_cell.length_a   1.000
_cell.length_b   1.000
_cell.length_c   1.000
_cell.angle_alpha   90.00
_cell.angle_beta   90.00
_cell.angle_gamma   90.00
#
_symmetry.space_group_name_H-M   'P 1'
#
loop_
_entity.id
_entity.type
_entity.pdbx_description
1 polymer ?
#
loop_
_entity_poly.entity_id
_entity_poly.type
_entity_poly.pdbx_seq_one_letter_code
_entity_poly.pdbx_strand_id
1 'polypeptide(L)'
;MKIEIDYNGAFAVCNIELMGELGKIVNFNEADTKSQTYALSAFQTIKEHWQREQRLARFKNLPVIHVKRQIEVLPDSIPVLQQLLKDGVLTNLQYEISTTHSPKIEVTLMDNHTKITAAGWLIQDTEGRWWGMDDGYHRMLEEYQKIKMEE
;
A
#
# COMPACT_ATOMS: atom_id res chain seq x y z
N MET A 1 18.90 -17.24 20.68
CA MET A 1 19.61 -17.52 19.41
C MET A 1 18.76 -17.08 18.24
N LYS A 2 19.40 -16.52 17.24
CA LYS A 2 18.73 -16.08 16.01
C LYS A 2 19.16 -16.94 14.84
N ILE A 3 18.20 -17.23 13.96
CA ILE A 3 18.46 -17.94 12.70
C ILE A 3 18.13 -16.96 11.57
N GLU A 4 19.06 -16.81 10.65
CA GLU A 4 18.85 -16.01 9.44
C GLU A 4 18.44 -16.93 8.31
N ILE A 5 17.33 -16.54 7.64
CA ILE A 5 16.76 -17.31 6.54
C ILE A 5 16.70 -16.40 5.33
N ASP A 6 17.30 -16.83 4.23
CA ASP A 6 17.28 -16.08 2.97
C ASP A 6 16.18 -16.64 2.06
N TYR A 7 15.28 -15.74 1.64
CA TYR A 7 14.21 -16.04 0.67
C TYR A 7 14.35 -15.09 -0.51
N ASN A 8 14.98 -15.53 -1.58
CA ASN A 8 15.11 -14.74 -2.81
C ASN A 8 15.71 -13.34 -2.56
N GLY A 9 16.75 -13.27 -1.75
CA GLY A 9 17.41 -12.03 -1.41
C GLY A 9 16.81 -11.25 -0.26
N ALA A 10 15.72 -11.74 0.34
CA ALA A 10 15.14 -11.18 1.56
C ALA A 10 15.55 -12.03 2.76
N PHE A 11 15.85 -11.38 3.87
CA PHE A 11 16.23 -12.07 5.10
C PHE A 11 15.09 -12.04 6.12
N ALA A 12 14.83 -13.18 6.71
CA ALA A 12 14.00 -13.29 7.91
C ALA A 12 14.91 -13.68 9.08
N VAL A 13 14.92 -12.85 10.11
CA VAL A 13 15.67 -13.17 11.34
C VAL A 13 14.68 -13.65 12.37
N CYS A 14 14.86 -14.89 12.83
CA CYS A 14 13.91 -15.54 13.74
C CYS A 14 14.58 -15.95 15.03
N ASN A 15 13.81 -15.88 16.11
CA ASN A 15 14.24 -16.44 17.39
C ASN A 15 14.05 -17.97 17.33
N ILE A 16 15.09 -18.73 17.69
CA ILE A 16 15.04 -20.18 17.65
C ILE A 16 13.95 -20.76 18.55
N GLU A 17 13.62 -20.09 19.64
CA GLU A 17 12.55 -20.51 20.54
C GLU A 17 11.18 -20.47 19.84
N LEU A 18 10.96 -19.50 18.97
CA LEU A 18 9.73 -19.38 18.20
C LEU A 18 9.63 -20.42 17.09
N MET A 19 10.77 -20.98 16.68
CA MET A 19 10.82 -21.98 15.61
C MET A 19 10.67 -23.41 16.12
N GLY A 20 10.72 -23.62 17.42
CA GLY A 20 10.50 -24.94 18.02
C GLY A 20 11.33 -26.05 17.39
N GLU A 21 10.67 -27.07 16.84
CA GLU A 21 11.32 -28.24 16.24
C GLU A 21 12.22 -27.87 15.06
N LEU A 22 11.96 -26.79 14.35
CA LEU A 22 12.77 -26.35 13.23
C LEU A 22 14.19 -26.01 13.66
N GLY A 23 14.38 -25.45 14.86
CA GLY A 23 15.70 -25.13 15.39
C GLY A 23 16.59 -26.35 15.64
N LYS A 24 16.01 -27.55 15.62
CA LYS A 24 16.76 -28.81 15.78
C LYS A 24 17.31 -29.35 14.48
N ILE A 25 16.89 -28.79 13.35
CA ILE A 25 17.35 -29.22 12.03
C ILE A 25 18.71 -28.56 11.74
N VAL A 26 19.78 -29.29 11.99
CA VAL A 26 21.15 -28.77 11.82
C VAL A 26 21.55 -28.70 10.35
N ASN A 27 21.12 -29.69 9.57
CA ASN A 27 21.39 -29.76 8.14
C ASN A 27 20.15 -30.17 7.37
N PHE A 28 19.51 -29.20 6.73
CA PHE A 28 18.26 -29.39 6.00
C PHE A 28 18.37 -30.46 4.90
N ASN A 29 19.51 -30.48 4.18
CA ASN A 29 19.69 -31.39 3.06
C ASN A 29 19.85 -32.87 3.51
N GLU A 30 20.22 -33.10 4.74
CA GLU A 30 20.36 -34.43 5.32
C GLU A 30 19.13 -34.89 6.09
N ALA A 31 18.16 -33.99 6.29
CA ALA A 31 16.92 -34.31 6.98
C ALA A 31 16.05 -35.26 6.15
N ASP A 32 15.21 -36.08 6.82
CA ASP A 32 14.25 -36.91 6.11
C ASP A 32 13.14 -36.05 5.44
N THR A 33 12.37 -36.69 4.55
CA THR A 33 11.34 -35.97 3.77
C THR A 33 10.28 -35.31 4.67
N LYS A 34 9.90 -35.95 5.77
CA LYS A 34 8.92 -35.40 6.69
C LYS A 34 9.46 -34.16 7.40
N SER A 35 10.69 -34.21 7.88
CA SER A 35 11.37 -33.09 8.52
C SER A 35 11.59 -31.94 7.54
N GLN A 36 11.95 -32.24 6.28
CA GLN A 36 12.09 -31.23 5.22
C GLN A 36 10.76 -30.53 4.94
N THR A 37 9.68 -31.29 4.83
CA THR A 37 8.33 -30.75 4.61
C THR A 37 7.90 -29.84 5.76
N TYR A 38 8.14 -30.27 6.98
CA TYR A 38 7.85 -29.46 8.17
C TYR A 38 8.66 -28.16 8.17
N ALA A 39 9.96 -28.25 7.89
CA ALA A 39 10.85 -27.09 7.84
C ALA A 39 10.41 -26.09 6.77
N LEU A 40 10.05 -26.56 5.57
CA LEU A 40 9.56 -25.69 4.49
C LEU A 40 8.28 -24.98 4.88
N SER A 41 7.33 -25.70 5.51
CA SER A 41 6.08 -25.13 6.00
C SER A 41 6.33 -24.05 7.06
N ALA A 42 7.22 -24.33 8.02
CA ALA A 42 7.57 -23.38 9.07
C ALA A 42 8.30 -22.15 8.48
N PHE A 43 9.20 -22.33 7.54
CA PHE A 43 9.89 -21.24 6.86
C PHE A 43 8.89 -20.34 6.11
N GLN A 44 7.91 -20.95 5.43
CA GLN A 44 6.89 -20.19 4.72
C GLN A 44 6.07 -19.32 5.67
N THR A 45 5.66 -19.86 6.80
CA THR A 45 4.92 -19.12 7.83
C THR A 45 5.74 -17.95 8.38
N ILE A 46 7.02 -18.18 8.67
CA ILE A 46 7.93 -17.15 9.16
C ILE A 46 8.14 -16.05 8.13
N LYS A 47 8.32 -16.44 6.86
CA LYS A 47 8.47 -15.50 5.76
C LYS A 47 7.25 -14.61 5.62
N GLU A 48 6.05 -15.19 5.67
CA GLU A 48 4.80 -14.44 5.57
C GLU A 48 4.64 -13.44 6.71
N HIS A 49 4.93 -13.88 7.95
CA HIS A 49 4.89 -13.01 9.12
C HIS A 49 5.88 -11.85 8.98
N TRP A 50 7.12 -12.14 8.61
CA TRP A 50 8.16 -11.13 8.41
C TRP A 50 7.76 -10.12 7.33
N GLN A 51 7.25 -10.59 6.20
CA GLN A 51 6.80 -9.72 5.11
C GLN A 51 5.65 -8.82 5.55
N ARG A 52 4.72 -9.35 6.32
CA ARG A 52 3.61 -8.59 6.89
C ARG A 52 4.13 -7.47 7.81
N GLU A 53 5.06 -7.79 8.72
CA GLU A 53 5.65 -6.81 9.61
C GLU A 53 6.39 -5.72 8.84
N GLN A 54 7.11 -6.07 7.77
CA GLN A 54 7.78 -5.10 6.92
C GLN A 54 6.79 -4.17 6.22
N ARG A 55 5.68 -4.70 5.73
CA ARG A 55 4.61 -3.89 5.12
C ARG A 55 3.99 -2.94 6.14
N LEU A 56 3.67 -3.42 7.31
CA LEU A 56 3.10 -2.58 8.38
C LEU A 56 4.06 -1.46 8.78
N ALA A 57 5.35 -1.74 8.84
CA ALA A 57 6.36 -0.73 9.17
C ALA A 57 6.40 0.41 8.14
N ARG A 58 6.14 0.12 6.86
CA ARG A 58 6.06 1.15 5.82
C ARG A 58 4.92 2.13 6.04
N PHE A 59 3.84 1.66 6.67
CA PHE A 59 2.61 2.44 6.84
C PHE A 59 2.52 3.13 8.20
N LYS A 60 3.53 2.97 9.05
CA LYS A 60 3.52 3.48 10.43
C LYS A 60 3.19 4.96 10.53
N ASN A 61 3.64 5.75 9.56
CA ASN A 61 3.47 7.21 9.55
C ASN A 61 2.36 7.68 8.61
N LEU A 62 1.58 6.75 8.02
CA LEU A 62 0.48 7.16 7.17
C LEU A 62 -0.69 7.65 8.01
N PRO A 63 -1.35 8.74 7.61
CA PRO A 63 -2.53 9.20 8.30
C PRO A 63 -3.67 8.19 8.14
N VAL A 64 -4.52 8.10 9.18
CA VAL A 64 -5.75 7.32 9.09
C VAL A 64 -6.81 8.17 8.40
N ILE A 65 -7.23 7.75 7.21
CA ILE A 65 -8.24 8.46 6.42
C ILE A 65 -9.48 7.57 6.34
N HIS A 66 -10.57 8.04 6.94
CA HIS A 66 -11.88 7.37 6.81
C HIS A 66 -12.57 7.92 5.56
N VAL A 67 -12.50 7.18 4.49
CA VAL A 67 -12.95 7.61 3.16
C VAL A 67 -14.47 7.69 3.10
N LYS A 68 -15.00 8.86 2.75
CA LYS A 68 -16.40 9.07 2.40
C LYS A 68 -16.61 9.00 0.89
N ARG A 69 -15.70 9.60 0.13
CA ARG A 69 -15.79 9.71 -1.33
C ARG A 69 -14.40 9.75 -1.91
N GLN A 70 -14.20 9.11 -3.05
CA GLN A 70 -12.93 9.19 -3.77
C GLN A 70 -13.17 9.35 -5.25
N ILE A 71 -12.30 10.14 -5.89
CA ILE A 71 -12.38 10.46 -7.31
C ILE A 71 -11.00 10.25 -7.91
N GLU A 72 -10.91 9.38 -8.90
CA GLU A 72 -9.71 9.24 -9.69
C GLU A 72 -9.67 10.34 -10.75
N VAL A 73 -8.53 11.01 -10.90
CA VAL A 73 -8.36 12.13 -11.83
C VAL A 73 -8.14 11.56 -13.24
N LEU A 74 -9.24 11.33 -13.93
CA LEU A 74 -9.28 10.76 -15.29
C LEU A 74 -10.16 11.63 -16.19
N PRO A 75 -10.08 11.47 -17.53
CA PRO A 75 -10.96 12.21 -18.44
C PRO A 75 -12.44 12.07 -18.12
N ASP A 76 -12.87 10.89 -17.71
CA ASP A 76 -14.28 10.64 -17.36
C ASP A 76 -14.72 11.39 -16.10
N SER A 77 -13.78 11.83 -15.28
CA SER A 77 -14.04 12.55 -14.03
C SER A 77 -14.14 14.07 -14.23
N ILE A 78 -13.85 14.59 -15.40
CA ILE A 78 -13.82 16.04 -15.67
C ILE A 78 -15.13 16.74 -15.25
N PRO A 79 -16.34 16.23 -15.55
CA PRO A 79 -17.56 16.86 -15.08
C PRO A 79 -17.63 17.00 -13.57
N VAL A 80 -17.20 15.99 -12.82
CA VAL A 80 -17.15 16.01 -11.37
C VAL A 80 -16.11 17.02 -10.89
N LEU A 81 -14.94 17.07 -11.53
CA LEU A 81 -13.87 18.03 -11.20
C LEU A 81 -14.31 19.46 -11.45
N GLN A 82 -15.07 19.70 -12.52
CA GLN A 82 -15.65 21.02 -12.79
C GLN A 82 -16.63 21.45 -11.70
N GLN A 83 -17.41 20.50 -11.19
CA GLN A 83 -18.34 20.80 -10.07
C GLN A 83 -17.55 21.12 -8.79
N LEU A 84 -16.48 20.37 -8.50
CA LEU A 84 -15.63 20.66 -7.35
C LEU A 84 -14.96 22.03 -7.45
N LEU A 85 -14.62 22.47 -8.66
CA LEU A 85 -14.08 23.80 -8.89
C LEU A 85 -15.14 24.88 -8.57
N LYS A 86 -16.39 24.68 -8.99
CA LYS A 86 -17.49 25.58 -8.68
C LYS A 86 -17.79 25.64 -7.19
N ASP A 87 -17.67 24.49 -6.51
CA ASP A 87 -17.94 24.36 -5.08
C ASP A 87 -16.80 24.92 -4.21
N GLY A 88 -15.70 25.35 -4.81
CA GLY A 88 -14.56 25.91 -4.08
C GLY A 88 -13.63 24.86 -3.47
N VAL A 89 -13.81 23.59 -3.75
CA VAL A 89 -12.92 22.51 -3.32
C VAL A 89 -11.59 22.60 -4.07
N LEU A 90 -11.63 22.94 -5.36
CA LEU A 90 -10.48 23.16 -6.19
C LEU A 90 -10.29 24.64 -6.47
N THR A 91 -9.02 25.09 -6.54
CA THR A 91 -8.67 26.44 -6.97
C THR A 91 -8.33 26.50 -8.46
N ASN A 92 -8.00 25.35 -9.03
CA ASN A 92 -7.57 25.28 -10.43
C ASN A 92 -7.91 23.92 -11.02
N LEU A 93 -8.33 23.92 -12.27
CA LEU A 93 -8.55 22.74 -13.09
C LEU A 93 -8.08 23.06 -14.51
N GLN A 94 -7.06 22.34 -14.95
CA GLN A 94 -6.55 22.44 -16.33
C GLN A 94 -6.55 21.04 -16.93
N TYR A 95 -6.97 20.92 -18.18
CA TYR A 95 -6.93 19.63 -18.86
C TYR A 95 -6.75 19.81 -20.36
N GLU A 96 -6.08 18.81 -20.93
CA GLU A 96 -5.91 18.67 -22.37
C GLU A 96 -6.12 17.19 -22.70
N ILE A 97 -7.15 16.90 -23.46
CA ILE A 97 -7.50 15.55 -23.88
C ILE A 97 -7.12 15.40 -25.35
N SER A 98 -6.22 14.47 -25.62
CA SER A 98 -5.73 14.17 -26.97
C SER A 98 -5.98 12.70 -27.30
N THR A 99 -6.26 12.42 -28.57
CA THR A 99 -6.37 11.04 -29.06
C THR A 99 -5.00 10.41 -29.33
N THR A 100 -3.94 11.22 -29.39
CA THR A 100 -2.58 10.76 -29.74
C THR A 100 -1.63 10.70 -28.56
N HIS A 101 -1.98 11.32 -27.44
CA HIS A 101 -1.14 11.40 -26.24
C HIS A 101 -1.95 11.02 -25.00
N SER A 102 -1.23 10.66 -23.93
CA SER A 102 -1.86 10.48 -22.63
C SER A 102 -2.56 11.78 -22.21
N PRO A 103 -3.74 11.69 -21.57
CA PRO A 103 -4.45 12.88 -21.12
C PRO A 103 -3.62 13.65 -20.09
N LYS A 104 -3.66 14.97 -20.20
CA LYS A 104 -3.05 15.86 -19.23
C LYS A 104 -4.16 16.51 -18.41
N ILE A 105 -4.15 16.27 -17.12
CA ILE A 105 -5.12 16.84 -16.20
C ILE A 105 -4.34 17.31 -14.98
N GLU A 106 -4.60 18.52 -14.53
CA GLU A 106 -4.02 19.08 -13.32
C GLU A 106 -5.10 19.74 -12.51
N VAL A 107 -5.19 19.38 -11.25
CA VAL A 107 -6.10 20.00 -10.29
C VAL A 107 -5.31 20.45 -9.07
N THR A 108 -5.78 21.51 -8.42
CA THR A 108 -5.18 22.03 -7.20
C THR A 108 -6.27 22.15 -6.14
N LEU A 109 -6.02 21.53 -4.98
CA LEU A 109 -6.93 21.63 -3.83
C LEU A 109 -6.84 23.00 -3.16
N MET A 110 -7.98 23.53 -2.75
CA MET A 110 -8.06 24.82 -2.06
C MET A 110 -7.34 24.81 -0.72
N ASP A 111 -7.56 23.78 0.10
CA ASP A 111 -7.14 23.78 1.50
C ASP A 111 -5.61 23.77 1.70
N ASN A 112 -4.91 23.02 0.86
CA ASN A 112 -3.46 22.80 1.05
C ASN A 112 -2.63 23.06 -0.20
N HIS A 113 -3.26 23.58 -1.26
CA HIS A 113 -2.62 23.85 -2.53
C HIS A 113 -1.91 22.64 -3.17
N THR A 114 -2.34 21.43 -2.80
CA THR A 114 -1.79 20.21 -3.38
C THR A 114 -2.20 20.08 -4.83
N LYS A 115 -1.23 19.85 -5.70
CA LYS A 115 -1.45 19.62 -7.13
C LYS A 115 -1.52 18.13 -7.41
N ILE A 116 -2.55 17.71 -8.10
CA ILE A 116 -2.77 16.32 -8.50
C ILE A 116 -2.87 16.25 -10.01
N THR A 117 -2.13 15.34 -10.60
CA THR A 117 -2.12 15.13 -12.06
C THR A 117 -2.93 13.92 -12.44
N ALA A 118 -3.06 13.65 -13.74
CA ALA A 118 -3.80 12.51 -14.26
C ALA A 118 -3.38 11.20 -13.58
N ALA A 119 -4.37 10.34 -13.35
CA ALA A 119 -4.28 9.09 -12.60
C ALA A 119 -4.03 9.26 -11.10
N GLY A 120 -3.94 10.47 -10.59
CA GLY A 120 -3.96 10.72 -9.14
C GLY A 120 -5.36 10.63 -8.56
N TRP A 121 -5.47 10.89 -7.27
CA TRP A 121 -6.71 10.69 -6.52
C TRP A 121 -7.05 11.89 -5.65
N LEU A 122 -8.35 12.20 -5.58
CA LEU A 122 -8.93 13.13 -4.62
C LEU A 122 -9.81 12.32 -3.68
N ILE A 123 -9.57 12.46 -2.37
CA ILE A 123 -10.31 11.73 -1.35
C ILE A 123 -10.93 12.72 -0.38
N GLN A 124 -12.24 12.57 -0.15
CA GLN A 124 -12.92 13.27 0.92
C GLN A 124 -13.11 12.32 2.10
N ASP A 125 -12.68 12.73 3.28
CA ASP A 125 -12.87 11.95 4.49
C ASP A 125 -14.27 12.18 5.10
N THR A 126 -14.58 11.44 6.15
CA THR A 126 -15.88 11.53 6.82
C THR A 126 -16.10 12.85 7.55
N GLU A 127 -15.03 13.62 7.77
CA GLU A 127 -15.10 14.97 8.34
C GLU A 127 -15.26 16.05 7.28
N GLY A 128 -15.29 15.67 6.00
CA GLY A 128 -15.44 16.60 4.90
C GLY A 128 -14.15 17.18 4.36
N ARG A 129 -13.01 16.80 4.92
CA ARG A 129 -11.71 17.29 4.44
C ARG A 129 -11.31 16.57 3.15
N TRP A 130 -10.60 17.29 2.28
CA TRP A 130 -10.13 16.75 1.02
C TRP A 130 -8.62 16.50 1.06
N TRP A 131 -8.22 15.36 0.50
CA TRP A 131 -6.84 14.90 0.40
C TRP A 131 -6.54 14.64 -1.06
N GLY A 132 -5.37 15.09 -1.52
CA GLY A 132 -4.87 14.76 -2.85
C GLY A 132 -3.66 13.85 -2.73
N MET A 133 -3.57 12.85 -3.59
CA MET A 133 -2.44 11.92 -3.59
C MET A 133 -2.23 11.31 -4.97
N ASP A 134 -1.02 10.84 -5.23
CA ASP A 134 -0.74 10.10 -6.44
C ASP A 134 -1.28 8.66 -6.31
N ASP A 135 -1.26 7.94 -7.43
CA ASP A 135 -1.77 6.57 -7.48
C ASP A 135 -0.97 5.62 -6.59
N GLY A 136 0.36 5.80 -6.52
CA GLY A 136 1.21 4.98 -5.67
C GLY A 136 0.85 5.10 -4.19
N TYR A 137 0.67 6.33 -3.71
CA TYR A 137 0.27 6.59 -2.33
C TYR A 137 -1.13 6.06 -2.04
N HIS A 138 -2.05 6.22 -2.99
CA HIS A 138 -3.42 5.69 -2.87
C HIS A 138 -3.42 4.17 -2.71
N ARG A 139 -2.63 3.46 -3.50
CA ARG A 139 -2.50 2.01 -3.39
C ARG A 139 -1.93 1.59 -2.04
N MET A 140 -0.97 2.35 -1.51
CA MET A 140 -0.42 2.10 -0.18
C MET A 140 -1.49 2.24 0.90
N LEU A 141 -2.34 3.26 0.82
CA LEU A 141 -3.43 3.46 1.77
C LEU A 141 -4.45 2.32 1.70
N GLU A 142 -4.83 1.88 0.50
CA GLU A 142 -5.75 0.75 0.32
C GLU A 142 -5.16 -0.53 0.91
N GLU A 143 -3.89 -0.80 0.65
CA GLU A 143 -3.21 -1.96 1.20
C GLU A 143 -3.16 -1.92 2.73
N TYR A 144 -2.85 -0.77 3.30
CA TYR A 144 -2.83 -0.58 4.74
C TYR A 144 -4.20 -0.86 5.38
N GLN A 145 -5.25 -0.29 4.81
CA GLN A 145 -6.61 -0.52 5.30
C GLN A 145 -7.00 -1.99 5.22
N LYS A 146 -6.64 -2.66 4.13
CA LYS A 146 -6.89 -4.08 3.94
C LYS A 146 -6.19 -4.94 5.00
N ILE A 147 -4.93 -4.64 5.29
CA ILE A 147 -4.17 -5.34 6.34
C ILE A 147 -4.81 -5.11 7.71
N LYS A 148 -5.22 -3.90 8.01
CA LYS A 148 -5.89 -3.57 9.28
C LYS A 148 -7.21 -4.30 9.45
N MET A 149 -7.95 -4.50 8.38
CA MET A 149 -9.23 -5.23 8.43
C MET A 149 -9.04 -6.74 8.63
N GLU A 150 -7.86 -7.28 8.30
CA GLU A 150 -7.53 -8.70 8.51
C GLU A 150 -7.08 -8.99 9.95
N GLU A 151 -6.82 -7.98 10.75
CA GLU A 151 -6.52 -8.11 12.17
C GLU A 151 -7.84 -8.25 12.95
#